data_bb78d159bab12d02152f1662b21407a0
#
_entry.id   bb78d159bab12d02152f1662b21407a0
#
_cell.length_a   1.000
_cell.length_b   1.000
_cell.length_c   1.000
_cell.angle_alpha   90.00
_cell.angle_beta   90.00
_cell.angle_gamma   90.00
#
_symmetry.space_group_name_H-M   'P 1'
#
loop_
_entity.id
_entity.type
_entity.pdbx_description
1 polymer ?
#
loop_
_entity_poly.entity_id
_entity_poly.type
_entity_poly.pdbx_seq_one_letter_code
_entity_poly.pdbx_strand_id
1 'polypeptide(L)'
;MIAVGFGLVAPVLPNYAQNFNATVTMATMVVSALAITRLIFAPSAGQLITRWGERPVYTIGMLIVSITSFMIAFAWDYWVLLASRAVAGIGSVMFTVSAMGLLVRLSPAHMRGRISGYYATAFLLGNLLGPVIASALAPFGMRAPFIVYGFSLLAAGLIVWFLMPSQAALEAERDAIMEAAALAEGKGTGVLPSAAPSPAGASGQGAKPGSSSGKSDLPAMKVRDALKFSNYRSALVSNWAIGWSVFGVQSSIIPLAAAYLATGGDMSDPVAGTLLASLAMATNSFGNALTQTFSGRFSDCFGRRVMAFSGLLLAGSAVTFMGFAPVAWVFVSLTACLGIGAAFMGPSIQAAVSDVIGTRRSGGQVLAVYQMFSDFGMILGPLVAGLIADAWGFVPAFIISGLLLVAAAFTWAPFRKARWPKDIADADYTGR
;
A
#
# COMPACT_ATOMS: atom_id res chain seq x y z
N MET A 1 6.67 -1.04 -13.34
CA MET A 1 7.52 -2.24 -13.19
C MET A 1 7.37 -2.88 -11.80
N ILE A 2 7.66 -2.20 -10.66
CA ILE A 2 7.62 -2.79 -9.31
C ILE A 2 6.25 -3.37 -8.95
N ALA A 3 5.18 -2.58 -9.14
CA ALA A 3 3.82 -3.01 -8.82
C ALA A 3 3.34 -4.15 -9.74
N VAL A 4 3.71 -4.13 -11.01
CA VAL A 4 3.46 -5.24 -11.97
C VAL A 4 4.10 -6.51 -11.44
N GLY A 5 5.36 -6.43 -10.98
CA GLY A 5 6.08 -7.58 -10.50
C GLY A 5 5.52 -8.14 -9.19
N PHE A 6 5.04 -7.29 -8.28
CA PHE A 6 4.35 -7.76 -7.08
C PHE A 6 3.06 -8.52 -7.45
N GLY A 7 2.24 -7.96 -8.33
CA GLY A 7 1.02 -8.60 -8.82
C GLY A 7 1.28 -9.88 -9.62
N LEU A 8 2.45 -9.97 -10.28
CA LEU A 8 2.87 -11.15 -11.05
C LEU A 8 3.30 -12.32 -10.14
N VAL A 9 3.99 -12.02 -9.05
CA VAL A 9 4.51 -13.04 -8.12
C VAL A 9 3.42 -13.55 -7.16
N ALA A 10 2.50 -12.68 -6.74
CA ALA A 10 1.51 -12.99 -5.72
C ALA A 10 0.66 -14.24 -6.01
N PRO A 11 0.09 -14.46 -7.22
CA PRO A 11 -0.73 -15.64 -7.50
C PRO A 11 0.09 -16.93 -7.64
N VAL A 12 1.39 -16.83 -7.94
CA VAL A 12 2.24 -17.98 -8.28
C VAL A 12 2.98 -18.51 -7.06
N LEU A 13 3.42 -17.63 -6.18
CA LEU A 13 4.35 -17.96 -5.09
C LEU A 13 3.85 -19.04 -4.12
N PRO A 14 2.60 -19.00 -3.62
CA PRO A 14 2.11 -20.04 -2.71
C PRO A 14 2.01 -21.41 -3.40
N ASN A 15 1.55 -21.42 -4.66
CA ASN A 15 1.48 -22.65 -5.45
C ASN A 15 2.86 -23.19 -5.78
N TYR A 16 3.84 -22.31 -6.05
CA TYR A 16 5.23 -22.71 -6.29
C TYR A 16 5.86 -23.34 -5.06
N ALA A 17 5.53 -22.87 -3.85
CA ALA A 17 6.02 -23.46 -2.61
C ALA A 17 5.57 -24.93 -2.44
N GLN A 18 4.39 -25.29 -2.94
CA GLN A 18 3.89 -26.67 -2.87
C GLN A 18 4.71 -27.67 -3.69
N ASN A 19 5.44 -27.24 -4.73
CA ASN A 19 6.35 -28.11 -5.47
C ASN A 19 7.48 -28.70 -4.57
N PHE A 20 7.69 -28.14 -3.39
CA PHE A 20 8.66 -28.61 -2.40
C PHE A 20 7.98 -29.45 -1.28
N ASN A 21 6.82 -30.04 -1.54
CA ASN A 21 6.00 -30.77 -0.54
C ASN A 21 5.65 -29.92 0.69
N ALA A 22 5.53 -28.59 0.49
CA ALA A 22 5.17 -27.69 1.56
C ALA A 22 3.68 -27.81 1.90
N THR A 23 3.36 -27.82 3.20
CA THR A 23 1.98 -27.70 3.67
C THR A 23 1.41 -26.31 3.35
N VAL A 24 0.09 -26.12 3.52
CA VAL A 24 -0.52 -24.80 3.32
C VAL A 24 0.12 -23.76 4.27
N THR A 25 0.37 -24.15 5.52
CA THR A 25 1.08 -23.28 6.50
C THR A 25 2.47 -22.88 6.00
N MET A 26 3.25 -23.82 5.50
CA MET A 26 4.59 -23.53 4.95
C MET A 26 4.48 -22.60 3.73
N ALA A 27 3.54 -22.83 2.82
CA ALA A 27 3.34 -21.97 1.67
C ALA A 27 2.93 -20.54 2.06
N THR A 28 2.06 -20.39 3.05
CA THR A 28 1.67 -19.06 3.57
C THR A 28 2.77 -18.38 4.38
N MET A 29 3.65 -19.16 5.05
CA MET A 29 4.81 -18.64 5.76
C MET A 29 5.80 -17.95 4.82
N VAL A 30 5.96 -18.42 3.59
CA VAL A 30 6.77 -17.77 2.55
C VAL A 30 6.25 -16.35 2.22
N VAL A 31 4.93 -16.15 2.26
CA VAL A 31 4.32 -14.83 2.06
C VAL A 31 4.58 -13.93 3.27
N SER A 32 4.36 -14.46 4.49
CA SER A 32 4.56 -13.71 5.73
C SER A 32 6.02 -13.34 6.00
N ALA A 33 6.98 -14.17 5.58
CA ALA A 33 8.41 -13.94 5.79
C ALA A 33 8.87 -12.60 5.20
N LEU A 34 8.37 -12.22 4.03
CA LEU A 34 8.65 -10.91 3.43
C LEU A 34 8.11 -9.77 4.30
N ALA A 35 6.90 -9.89 4.83
CA ALA A 35 6.28 -8.87 5.65
C ALA A 35 6.98 -8.71 7.01
N ILE A 36 7.38 -9.82 7.63
CA ILE A 36 8.14 -9.84 8.88
C ILE A 36 9.46 -9.09 8.72
N THR A 37 10.23 -9.44 7.70
CA THR A 37 11.54 -8.81 7.47
C THR A 37 11.39 -7.34 7.08
N ARG A 38 10.39 -6.96 6.31
CA ARG A 38 10.07 -5.56 6.04
C ARG A 38 9.82 -4.77 7.32
N LEU A 39 9.01 -5.31 8.24
CA LEU A 39 8.68 -4.65 9.49
C LEU A 39 9.93 -4.47 10.37
N ILE A 40 10.75 -5.51 10.51
CA ILE A 40 11.97 -5.48 11.32
C ILE A 40 12.99 -4.49 10.76
N PHE A 41 13.19 -4.47 9.45
CA PHE A 41 14.21 -3.66 8.80
C PHE A 41 13.74 -2.25 8.38
N ALA A 42 12.47 -1.90 8.57
CA ALA A 42 11.95 -0.57 8.24
C ALA A 42 12.71 0.60 8.92
N PRO A 43 13.04 0.53 10.23
CA PRO A 43 13.83 1.59 10.87
C PRO A 43 15.26 1.71 10.31
N SER A 44 15.88 0.57 10.00
CA SER A 44 17.24 0.52 9.43
C SER A 44 17.28 1.11 8.01
N ALA A 45 16.26 0.87 7.20
CA ALA A 45 16.14 1.47 5.87
C ALA A 45 16.12 3.01 5.93
N GLY A 46 15.39 3.58 6.89
CA GLY A 46 15.38 5.03 7.12
C GLY A 46 16.76 5.58 7.49
N GLN A 47 17.49 4.88 8.36
CA GLN A 47 18.86 5.26 8.74
C GLN A 47 19.84 5.16 7.55
N LEU A 48 19.71 4.13 6.74
CA LEU A 48 20.52 3.98 5.52
C LEU A 48 20.30 5.14 4.54
N ILE A 49 19.05 5.56 4.37
CA ILE A 49 18.71 6.70 3.49
C ILE A 49 19.34 7.99 3.99
N THR A 50 19.31 8.25 5.30
CA THR A 50 19.96 9.45 5.88
C THR A 50 21.47 9.42 5.72
N ARG A 51 22.09 8.24 5.66
CA ARG A 51 23.56 8.08 5.60
C ARG A 51 24.09 8.02 4.16
N TRP A 52 23.41 7.32 3.27
CA TRP A 52 23.87 7.06 1.89
C TRP A 52 23.03 7.78 0.83
N GLY A 53 21.88 8.30 1.23
CA GLY A 53 20.93 8.94 0.33
C GLY A 53 19.93 7.99 -0.31
N GLU A 54 18.89 8.55 -0.91
CA GLU A 54 17.79 7.79 -1.48
C GLU A 54 18.20 6.95 -2.69
N ARG A 55 19.01 7.52 -3.61
CA ARG A 55 19.38 6.86 -4.88
C ARG A 55 20.15 5.54 -4.68
N PRO A 56 21.26 5.48 -3.90
CA PRO A 56 21.99 4.24 -3.68
C PRO A 56 21.13 3.21 -2.94
N VAL A 57 20.40 3.63 -1.89
CA VAL A 57 19.55 2.72 -1.10
C VAL A 57 18.41 2.14 -1.95
N TYR A 58 17.80 2.94 -2.81
CA TYR A 58 16.80 2.48 -3.78
C TYR A 58 17.37 1.42 -4.71
N THR A 59 18.52 1.71 -5.34
CA THR A 59 19.13 0.80 -6.33
C THR A 59 19.59 -0.50 -5.68
N ILE A 60 20.24 -0.44 -4.50
CA ILE A 60 20.65 -1.63 -3.74
C ILE A 60 19.42 -2.46 -3.35
N GLY A 61 18.35 -1.82 -2.88
CA GLY A 61 17.10 -2.50 -2.56
C GLY A 61 16.52 -3.25 -3.76
N MET A 62 16.52 -2.64 -4.94
CA MET A 62 16.05 -3.29 -6.16
C MET A 62 16.96 -4.44 -6.61
N LEU A 63 18.28 -4.30 -6.48
CA LEU A 63 19.23 -5.36 -6.78
C LEU A 63 19.05 -6.57 -5.86
N ILE A 64 18.85 -6.33 -4.55
CA ILE A 64 18.56 -7.41 -3.59
C ILE A 64 17.30 -8.16 -4.00
N VAL A 65 16.20 -7.46 -4.32
CA VAL A 65 14.94 -8.12 -4.72
C VAL A 65 15.09 -8.82 -6.08
N SER A 66 15.85 -8.26 -7.01
CA SER A 66 16.16 -8.90 -8.30
C SER A 66 16.93 -10.20 -8.10
N ILE A 67 18.03 -10.18 -7.37
CA ILE A 67 18.86 -11.38 -7.09
C ILE A 67 18.02 -12.44 -6.36
N THR A 68 17.26 -12.05 -5.33
CA THR A 68 16.42 -13.00 -4.60
C THR A 68 15.29 -13.55 -5.47
N SER A 69 14.78 -12.80 -6.46
CA SER A 69 13.81 -13.31 -7.44
C SER A 69 14.41 -14.41 -8.33
N PHE A 70 15.66 -14.25 -8.76
CA PHE A 70 16.35 -15.33 -9.46
C PHE A 70 16.64 -16.52 -8.55
N MET A 71 17.04 -16.29 -7.28
CA MET A 71 17.21 -17.37 -6.31
C MET A 71 15.90 -18.16 -6.09
N ILE A 72 14.75 -17.48 -6.04
CA ILE A 72 13.44 -18.12 -5.96
C ILE A 72 13.17 -18.95 -7.22
N ALA A 73 13.43 -18.42 -8.43
CA ALA A 73 13.21 -19.14 -9.67
C ALA A 73 14.02 -20.45 -9.77
N PHE A 74 15.21 -20.46 -9.20
CA PHE A 74 16.13 -21.60 -9.21
C PHE A 74 16.24 -22.30 -7.85
N ALA A 75 15.29 -22.06 -6.93
CA ALA A 75 15.25 -22.74 -5.65
C ALA A 75 15.16 -24.26 -5.84
N TRP A 76 15.97 -25.00 -5.09
CA TRP A 76 16.01 -26.46 -5.08
C TRP A 76 15.39 -27.07 -3.82
N ASP A 77 15.13 -26.23 -2.80
CA ASP A 77 14.53 -26.62 -1.54
C ASP A 77 13.65 -25.50 -0.98
N TYR A 78 12.70 -25.87 -0.13
CA TYR A 78 11.79 -24.95 0.55
C TYR A 78 12.52 -23.88 1.39
N TRP A 79 13.59 -24.27 2.09
CA TRP A 79 14.32 -23.34 2.95
C TRP A 79 15.04 -22.26 2.15
N VAL A 80 15.53 -22.59 0.96
CA VAL A 80 16.13 -21.60 0.04
C VAL A 80 15.06 -20.62 -0.45
N LEU A 81 13.86 -21.11 -0.77
CA LEU A 81 12.72 -20.28 -1.13
C LEU A 81 12.35 -19.32 0.01
N LEU A 82 12.20 -19.84 1.23
CA LEU A 82 11.86 -19.06 2.42
C LEU A 82 12.93 -18.01 2.75
N ALA A 83 14.20 -18.38 2.77
CA ALA A 83 15.31 -17.47 3.03
C ALA A 83 15.40 -16.37 1.97
N SER A 84 15.28 -16.72 0.69
CA SER A 84 15.28 -15.75 -0.41
C SER A 84 14.12 -14.77 -0.26
N ARG A 85 12.95 -15.24 0.17
CA ARG A 85 11.77 -14.39 0.40
C ARG A 85 11.97 -13.44 1.59
N ALA A 86 12.59 -13.92 2.66
CA ALA A 86 12.95 -13.08 3.81
C ALA A 86 13.97 -11.98 3.42
N VAL A 87 15.00 -12.32 2.66
CA VAL A 87 15.99 -11.34 2.18
C VAL A 87 15.35 -10.34 1.20
N ALA A 88 14.41 -10.80 0.35
CA ALA A 88 13.65 -9.92 -0.54
C ALA A 88 12.87 -8.84 0.25
N GLY A 89 12.41 -9.15 1.47
CA GLY A 89 11.74 -8.19 2.34
C GLY A 89 12.63 -7.02 2.72
N ILE A 90 13.93 -7.25 2.99
CA ILE A 90 14.91 -6.21 3.28
C ILE A 90 15.05 -5.27 2.07
N GLY A 91 15.31 -5.82 0.89
CA GLY A 91 15.39 -5.03 -0.33
C GLY A 91 14.10 -4.28 -0.63
N SER A 92 12.94 -4.92 -0.39
CA SER A 92 11.63 -4.34 -0.64
C SER A 92 11.37 -3.09 0.23
N VAL A 93 11.71 -3.09 1.51
CA VAL A 93 11.54 -1.89 2.35
C VAL A 93 12.54 -0.79 1.97
N MET A 94 13.78 -1.16 1.63
CA MET A 94 14.79 -0.20 1.19
C MET A 94 14.31 0.60 -0.03
N PHE A 95 13.87 -0.07 -1.10
CA PHE A 95 13.41 0.65 -2.29
C PHE A 95 12.08 1.39 -2.06
N THR A 96 11.15 0.85 -1.29
CA THR A 96 9.84 1.48 -1.06
C THR A 96 9.98 2.79 -0.29
N VAL A 97 10.77 2.80 0.79
CA VAL A 97 11.00 4.01 1.60
C VAL A 97 11.79 5.04 0.80
N SER A 98 12.83 4.61 0.06
CA SER A 98 13.60 5.49 -0.82
C SER A 98 12.76 6.07 -1.95
N ALA A 99 11.86 5.28 -2.57
CA ALA A 99 10.97 5.77 -3.62
C ALA A 99 10.06 6.91 -3.13
N MET A 100 9.51 6.75 -1.91
CA MET A 100 8.70 7.81 -1.30
C MET A 100 9.51 9.06 -0.97
N GLY A 101 10.75 8.90 -0.47
CA GLY A 101 11.68 10.00 -0.24
C GLY A 101 11.99 10.77 -1.54
N LEU A 102 12.33 10.06 -2.61
CA LEU A 102 12.57 10.63 -3.94
C LEU A 102 11.34 11.33 -4.50
N LEU A 103 10.17 10.73 -4.39
CA LEU A 103 8.91 11.32 -4.85
C LEU A 103 8.67 12.69 -4.18
N VAL A 104 8.87 12.78 -2.87
CA VAL A 104 8.67 14.03 -2.11
C VAL A 104 9.72 15.08 -2.46
N ARG A 105 10.99 14.68 -2.64
CA ARG A 105 12.11 15.61 -2.95
C ARG A 105 12.04 16.15 -4.38
N LEU A 106 11.75 15.29 -5.36
CA LEU A 106 11.69 15.66 -6.77
C LEU A 106 10.39 16.38 -7.16
N SER A 107 9.38 16.36 -6.27
CA SER A 107 8.07 16.96 -6.56
C SER A 107 8.03 18.42 -6.12
N PRO A 108 7.83 19.40 -7.06
CA PRO A 108 7.53 20.77 -6.71
C PRO A 108 6.35 20.86 -5.75
N ALA A 109 6.39 21.78 -4.80
CA ALA A 109 5.36 21.88 -3.74
C ALA A 109 3.93 21.98 -4.29
N HIS A 110 3.75 22.73 -5.40
CA HIS A 110 2.45 22.93 -6.06
C HIS A 110 1.96 21.72 -6.86
N MET A 111 2.82 20.72 -7.16
CA MET A 111 2.49 19.54 -7.95
C MET A 111 2.53 18.23 -7.16
N ARG A 112 2.86 18.25 -5.87
CA ARG A 112 3.00 17.03 -5.04
C ARG A 112 1.77 16.13 -5.09
N GLY A 113 0.58 16.70 -5.01
CA GLY A 113 -0.67 15.95 -5.09
C GLY A 113 -0.85 15.26 -6.44
N ARG A 114 -0.53 15.94 -7.55
CA ARG A 114 -0.63 15.37 -8.90
C ARG A 114 0.38 14.25 -9.13
N ILE A 115 1.61 14.42 -8.67
CA ILE A 115 2.67 13.41 -8.79
C ILE A 115 2.36 12.19 -7.93
N SER A 116 1.87 12.39 -6.69
CA SER A 116 1.38 11.29 -5.85
C SER A 116 0.20 10.55 -6.50
N GLY A 117 -0.69 11.26 -7.21
CA GLY A 117 -1.76 10.67 -8.00
C GLY A 117 -1.23 9.79 -9.14
N TYR A 118 -0.23 10.24 -9.88
CA TYR A 118 0.41 9.42 -10.93
C TYR A 118 1.08 8.17 -10.35
N TYR A 119 1.73 8.28 -9.19
CA TYR A 119 2.31 7.13 -8.50
C TYR A 119 1.24 6.11 -8.10
N ALA A 120 0.14 6.57 -7.50
CA ALA A 120 -0.97 5.72 -7.11
C ALA A 120 -1.62 5.02 -8.32
N THR A 121 -1.83 5.75 -9.42
CA THR A 121 -2.35 5.20 -10.68
C THR A 121 -1.41 4.16 -11.28
N ALA A 122 -0.11 4.44 -11.31
CA ALA A 122 0.88 3.49 -11.80
C ALA A 122 0.93 2.21 -10.93
N PHE A 123 0.76 2.36 -9.62
CA PHE A 123 0.68 1.23 -8.69
C PHE A 123 -0.58 0.40 -8.92
N LEU A 124 -1.73 1.05 -9.12
CA LEU A 124 -3.01 0.42 -9.42
C LEU A 124 -2.95 -0.37 -10.74
N LEU A 125 -2.44 0.26 -11.80
CA LEU A 125 -2.24 -0.39 -13.10
C LEU A 125 -1.27 -1.58 -13.01
N GLY A 126 -0.22 -1.44 -12.20
CA GLY A 126 0.72 -2.52 -11.96
C GLY A 126 0.07 -3.73 -11.29
N ASN A 127 -0.75 -3.51 -10.27
CA ASN A 127 -1.48 -4.58 -9.59
C ASN A 127 -2.56 -5.22 -10.50
N LEU A 128 -3.11 -4.47 -11.44
CA LEU A 128 -4.07 -5.00 -12.42
C LEU A 128 -3.36 -5.85 -13.49
N LEU A 129 -2.28 -5.34 -14.05
CA LEU A 129 -1.56 -6.01 -15.13
C LEU A 129 -0.73 -7.20 -14.63
N GLY A 130 -0.26 -7.17 -13.40
CA GLY A 130 0.58 -8.23 -12.83
C GLY A 130 -0.03 -9.62 -12.93
N PRO A 131 -1.23 -9.88 -12.38
CA PRO A 131 -1.88 -11.19 -12.49
C PRO A 131 -2.23 -11.59 -13.93
N VAL A 132 -2.54 -10.62 -14.81
CA VAL A 132 -2.79 -10.88 -16.24
C VAL A 132 -1.52 -11.40 -16.92
N ILE A 133 -0.38 -10.76 -16.65
CA ILE A 133 0.92 -11.21 -17.16
C ILE A 133 1.30 -12.56 -16.54
N ALA A 134 0.98 -12.78 -15.24
CA ALA A 134 1.21 -14.08 -14.60
C ALA A 134 0.44 -15.20 -15.30
N SER A 135 -0.83 -14.97 -15.68
CA SER A 135 -1.64 -15.92 -16.47
C SER A 135 -1.00 -16.21 -17.82
N ALA A 136 -0.52 -15.20 -18.53
CA ALA A 136 0.13 -15.37 -19.81
C ALA A 136 1.48 -16.12 -19.71
N LEU A 137 2.14 -16.04 -18.58
CA LEU A 137 3.41 -16.73 -18.32
C LEU A 137 3.22 -18.15 -17.76
N ALA A 138 2.03 -18.51 -17.27
CA ALA A 138 1.76 -19.81 -16.69
C ALA A 138 2.13 -21.01 -17.59
N PRO A 139 1.88 -21.00 -18.92
CA PRO A 139 2.29 -22.07 -19.83
C PRO A 139 3.81 -22.28 -19.92
N PHE A 140 4.61 -21.25 -19.61
CA PHE A 140 6.07 -21.32 -19.60
C PHE A 140 6.64 -21.87 -18.28
N GLY A 141 5.76 -22.26 -17.36
CA GLY A 141 6.10 -22.84 -16.08
C GLY A 141 6.18 -21.83 -14.94
N MET A 142 6.11 -22.33 -13.72
CA MET A 142 6.03 -21.52 -12.48
C MET A 142 7.29 -20.68 -12.19
N ARG A 143 8.41 -20.94 -12.86
CA ARG A 143 9.67 -20.18 -12.71
C ARG A 143 9.66 -18.89 -13.53
N ALA A 144 8.94 -18.86 -14.65
CA ALA A 144 8.94 -17.74 -15.59
C ALA A 144 8.53 -16.40 -14.95
N PRO A 145 7.50 -16.30 -14.10
CA PRO A 145 7.15 -15.05 -13.43
C PRO A 145 8.28 -14.46 -12.58
N PHE A 146 9.04 -15.30 -11.86
CA PHE A 146 10.15 -14.83 -11.02
C PHE A 146 11.34 -14.34 -11.84
N ILE A 147 11.63 -15.01 -12.97
CA ILE A 147 12.69 -14.60 -13.89
C ILE A 147 12.36 -13.26 -14.54
N VAL A 148 11.13 -13.10 -15.05
CA VAL A 148 10.64 -11.85 -15.65
C VAL A 148 10.66 -10.71 -14.61
N TYR A 149 10.24 -11.00 -13.39
CA TYR A 149 10.29 -10.02 -12.30
C TYR A 149 11.72 -9.61 -11.95
N GLY A 150 12.65 -10.57 -11.83
CA GLY A 150 14.07 -10.32 -11.60
C GLY A 150 14.67 -9.39 -12.65
N PHE A 151 14.48 -9.67 -13.94
CA PHE A 151 14.94 -8.79 -15.01
C PHE A 151 14.26 -7.42 -15.01
N SER A 152 12.96 -7.35 -14.72
CA SER A 152 12.24 -6.08 -14.66
C SER A 152 12.78 -5.17 -13.54
N LEU A 153 13.13 -5.75 -12.38
CA LEU A 153 13.72 -5.01 -11.27
C LEU A 153 15.16 -4.58 -11.57
N LEU A 154 15.94 -5.45 -12.21
CA LEU A 154 17.30 -5.12 -12.64
C LEU A 154 17.28 -3.94 -13.61
N ALA A 155 16.44 -4.01 -14.64
CA ALA A 155 16.28 -2.93 -15.61
C ALA A 155 15.83 -1.62 -14.95
N ALA A 156 14.83 -1.68 -14.05
CA ALA A 156 14.36 -0.50 -13.34
C ALA A 156 15.44 0.08 -12.40
N GLY A 157 16.22 -0.77 -11.73
CA GLY A 157 17.36 -0.35 -10.89
C GLY A 157 18.44 0.35 -11.71
N LEU A 158 18.79 -0.19 -12.88
CA LEU A 158 19.75 0.41 -13.81
C LEU A 158 19.24 1.76 -14.36
N ILE A 159 17.96 1.83 -14.75
CA ILE A 159 17.33 3.08 -15.21
C ILE A 159 17.47 4.16 -14.15
N VAL A 160 17.14 3.86 -12.88
CA VAL A 160 17.28 4.82 -11.78
C VAL A 160 18.75 5.20 -11.55
N TRP A 161 19.65 4.23 -11.61
CA TRP A 161 21.07 4.46 -11.41
C TRP A 161 21.66 5.41 -12.47
N PHE A 162 21.28 5.26 -13.75
CA PHE A 162 21.84 6.08 -14.82
C PHE A 162 21.10 7.39 -15.08
N LEU A 163 19.77 7.39 -14.95
CA LEU A 163 18.96 8.58 -15.28
C LEU A 163 18.74 9.52 -14.10
N MET A 164 18.88 9.04 -12.85
CA MET A 164 18.61 9.89 -11.70
C MET A 164 19.86 10.66 -11.27
N PRO A 165 19.76 11.98 -11.08
CA PRO A 165 20.89 12.77 -10.64
C PRO A 165 21.36 12.33 -9.26
N SER A 166 22.66 12.42 -8.99
CA SER A 166 23.23 12.12 -7.67
C SER A 166 22.74 13.13 -6.62
N GLN A 167 22.78 12.74 -5.35
CA GLN A 167 22.45 13.68 -4.26
C GLN A 167 23.31 14.95 -4.32
N ALA A 168 24.61 14.81 -4.58
CA ALA A 168 25.52 15.94 -4.74
C ALA A 168 25.12 16.85 -5.91
N ALA A 169 24.61 16.30 -7.01
CA ALA A 169 24.12 17.08 -8.12
C ALA A 169 22.82 17.86 -7.78
N LEU A 170 21.90 17.20 -7.04
CA LEU A 170 20.66 17.85 -6.57
C LEU A 170 20.92 18.92 -5.51
N GLU A 171 21.88 18.71 -4.64
CA GLU A 171 22.32 19.70 -3.65
C GLU A 171 23.00 20.89 -4.34
N ALA A 172 23.91 20.63 -5.29
CA ALA A 172 24.55 21.66 -6.08
C ALA A 172 23.56 22.51 -6.91
N GLU A 173 22.56 21.86 -7.52
CA GLU A 173 21.49 22.56 -8.24
C GLU A 173 20.63 23.42 -7.29
N ARG A 174 20.31 22.90 -6.12
CA ARG A 174 19.58 23.63 -5.07
C ARG A 174 20.37 24.82 -4.57
N ASP A 175 21.66 24.64 -4.31
CA ASP A 175 22.54 25.72 -3.84
C ASP A 175 22.69 26.80 -4.93
N ALA A 176 22.83 26.41 -6.19
CA ALA A 176 22.83 27.30 -7.32
C ALA A 176 21.52 28.12 -7.47
N ILE A 177 20.38 27.48 -7.26
CA ILE A 177 19.05 28.15 -7.26
C ILE A 177 18.95 29.15 -6.09
N MET A 178 19.40 28.74 -4.91
CA MET A 178 19.39 29.61 -3.71
C MET A 178 20.35 30.81 -3.89
N GLU A 179 21.50 30.58 -4.45
CA GLU A 179 22.49 31.64 -4.76
C GLU A 179 21.94 32.62 -5.83
N ALA A 180 21.33 32.07 -6.90
CA ALA A 180 20.69 32.90 -7.92
C ALA A 180 19.49 33.70 -7.35
N ALA A 181 18.73 33.15 -6.43
CA ALA A 181 17.65 33.87 -5.75
C ALA A 181 18.19 34.97 -4.84
N ALA A 182 19.26 34.71 -4.08
CA ALA A 182 19.92 35.70 -3.24
C ALA A 182 20.54 36.86 -4.06
N LEU A 183 21.12 36.52 -5.20
CA LEU A 183 21.65 37.54 -6.16
C LEU A 183 20.53 38.38 -6.80
N ALA A 184 19.35 37.78 -7.03
CA ALA A 184 18.19 38.50 -7.53
C ALA A 184 17.59 39.44 -6.48
N GLU A 185 17.56 39.05 -5.21
CA GLU A 185 17.16 39.91 -4.09
C GLU A 185 18.17 41.00 -3.80
N GLY A 186 19.49 40.72 -3.92
CA GLY A 186 20.56 41.72 -3.75
C GLY A 186 20.62 42.79 -4.85
N LYS A 187 20.08 42.50 -6.04
CA LYS A 187 19.97 43.48 -7.13
C LYS A 187 18.73 44.39 -7.04
N GLY A 188 17.81 44.11 -6.13
CA GLY A 188 16.60 44.89 -5.90
C GLY A 188 16.76 46.10 -4.97
N THR A 189 17.96 46.32 -4.39
CA THR A 189 18.24 47.48 -3.48
C THR A 189 19.00 48.62 -4.17
N GLY A 190 18.57 49.01 -5.36
CA GLY A 190 19.12 50.17 -6.05
C GLY A 190 18.00 51.10 -6.50
N VAL A 191 17.86 52.23 -5.74
CA VAL A 191 17.18 53.48 -6.13
C VAL A 191 15.63 53.47 -6.02
N LEU A 192 15.17 54.03 -4.90
CA LEU A 192 13.87 54.69 -4.79
C LEU A 192 13.97 56.12 -5.35
N PRO A 193 13.11 56.58 -6.26
CA PRO A 193 12.76 57.99 -6.39
C PRO A 193 11.65 58.36 -5.42
N SER A 194 11.93 59.45 -4.72
CA SER A 194 11.10 60.13 -3.75
C SER A 194 9.76 60.64 -4.29
N ALA A 195 8.76 60.53 -3.48
CA ALA A 195 7.64 61.46 -3.22
C ALA A 195 6.56 61.72 -4.26
N ALA A 196 5.33 61.42 -3.91
CA ALA A 196 4.26 62.42 -3.69
C ALA A 196 2.97 61.73 -3.22
N PRO A 197 1.99 62.44 -2.63
CA PRO A 197 1.26 61.98 -1.46
C PRO A 197 -0.11 61.33 -1.75
N SER A 198 -0.60 60.63 -0.71
CA SER A 198 -1.92 59.99 -0.54
C SER A 198 -3.13 60.79 -0.98
N PRO A 199 -4.26 60.08 -1.25
CA PRO A 199 -5.28 60.01 -0.18
C PRO A 199 -5.89 58.65 0.13
N ALA A 200 -6.09 58.52 1.36
CA ALA A 200 -6.97 57.67 2.21
C ALA A 200 -7.88 56.60 1.55
N GLY A 201 -7.82 55.40 2.10
CA GLY A 201 -8.99 54.55 2.37
C GLY A 201 -9.02 53.24 1.62
N ALA A 202 -8.47 52.19 2.21
CA ALA A 202 -9.06 50.86 2.31
C ALA A 202 -8.01 49.86 2.89
N SER A 203 -8.39 49.31 4.03
CA SER A 203 -7.70 48.24 4.73
C SER A 203 -7.58 46.98 3.87
N GLY A 204 -6.38 46.67 3.42
CA GLY A 204 -6.03 45.41 2.78
C GLY A 204 -4.68 44.97 3.34
N GLN A 205 -4.68 44.03 4.26
CA GLN A 205 -3.49 43.44 4.83
C GLN A 205 -2.66 42.77 3.75
N GLY A 206 -1.50 43.34 3.46
CA GLY A 206 -0.49 42.79 2.58
C GLY A 206 0.05 41.47 3.16
N ALA A 207 -0.27 40.38 2.51
CA ALA A 207 0.37 39.11 2.73
C ALA A 207 1.82 39.17 2.28
N LYS A 208 2.76 39.12 3.22
CA LYS A 208 4.17 38.85 2.97
C LYS A 208 4.29 37.49 2.27
N PRO A 209 5.12 37.30 1.24
CA PRO A 209 5.47 35.98 0.74
C PRO A 209 6.36 35.31 1.77
N GLY A 210 5.71 34.69 2.76
CA GLY A 210 6.37 33.90 3.77
C GLY A 210 6.75 32.54 3.18
N SER A 211 8.00 32.18 3.35
CA SER A 211 8.55 30.85 3.19
C SER A 211 7.62 29.80 3.80
N SER A 212 6.84 29.10 2.97
CA SER A 212 6.00 27.97 3.40
C SER A 212 6.82 26.68 3.51
N SER A 213 7.83 26.70 4.37
CA SER A 213 8.16 25.52 5.17
C SER A 213 7.01 25.40 6.16
N GLY A 214 6.04 24.55 5.87
CA GLY A 214 4.84 24.38 6.70
C GLY A 214 5.20 23.87 8.10
N LYS A 215 5.64 24.79 8.96
CA LYS A 215 5.56 24.59 10.42
C LYS A 215 4.08 24.54 10.72
N SER A 216 3.60 23.36 11.08
CA SER A 216 2.28 23.19 11.65
C SER A 216 2.16 24.11 12.87
N ASP A 217 1.20 25.02 12.87
CA ASP A 217 0.98 25.98 13.98
C ASP A 217 0.65 25.32 15.32
N LEU A 218 0.36 24.03 15.30
CA LEU A 218 0.01 23.22 16.46
C LEU A 218 1.00 22.05 16.64
N PRO A 219 1.25 21.62 17.89
CA PRO A 219 2.13 20.49 18.17
C PRO A 219 1.62 19.21 17.49
N ALA A 220 2.57 18.34 17.07
CA ALA A 220 2.27 17.06 16.43
C ALA A 220 1.26 16.25 17.26
N MET A 221 0.28 15.64 16.57
CA MET A 221 -0.75 14.85 17.24
C MET A 221 -0.14 13.58 17.84
N LYS A 222 -0.31 13.38 19.15
CA LYS A 222 0.11 12.17 19.83
C LYS A 222 -0.90 11.04 19.59
N VAL A 223 -0.42 9.81 19.48
CA VAL A 223 -1.26 8.62 19.29
C VAL A 223 -2.32 8.49 20.40
N ARG A 224 -1.96 8.81 21.66
CA ARG A 224 -2.89 8.78 22.80
C ARG A 224 -4.10 9.71 22.62
N ASP A 225 -3.89 10.84 21.96
CA ASP A 225 -4.98 11.79 21.70
C ASP A 225 -5.83 11.31 20.53
N ALA A 226 -5.22 10.76 19.48
CA ALA A 226 -5.95 10.14 18.37
C ALA A 226 -6.83 8.96 18.83
N LEU A 227 -6.39 8.16 19.80
CA LEU A 227 -7.17 7.05 20.37
C LEU A 227 -8.45 7.48 21.09
N LYS A 228 -8.61 8.76 21.48
CA LYS A 228 -9.86 9.29 22.04
C LYS A 228 -10.97 9.33 20.99
N PHE A 229 -10.62 9.42 19.70
CA PHE A 229 -11.60 9.47 18.61
C PHE A 229 -12.07 8.05 18.24
N SER A 230 -13.39 7.86 18.21
CA SER A 230 -13.96 6.56 17.83
C SER A 230 -13.60 6.18 16.39
N ASN A 231 -13.56 7.16 15.48
CA ASN A 231 -13.18 6.94 14.08
C ASN A 231 -11.76 6.39 13.94
N TYR A 232 -10.80 6.87 14.73
CA TYR A 232 -9.44 6.37 14.70
C TYR A 232 -9.33 4.94 15.23
N ARG A 233 -10.03 4.64 16.33
CA ARG A 233 -10.08 3.26 16.87
C ARG A 233 -10.71 2.28 15.87
N SER A 234 -11.83 2.68 15.25
CA SER A 234 -12.44 1.90 14.19
C SER A 234 -11.50 1.71 13.00
N ALA A 235 -10.75 2.76 12.62
CA ALA A 235 -9.76 2.69 11.54
C ALA A 235 -8.63 1.71 11.87
N LEU A 236 -8.12 1.67 13.11
CA LEU A 236 -7.09 0.72 13.52
C LEU A 236 -7.56 -0.73 13.42
N VAL A 237 -8.76 -1.03 13.96
CA VAL A 237 -9.36 -2.36 13.88
C VAL A 237 -9.57 -2.78 12.42
N SER A 238 -10.12 -1.88 11.62
CA SER A 238 -10.36 -2.15 10.20
C SER A 238 -9.08 -2.36 9.44
N ASN A 239 -8.05 -1.54 9.69
CA ASN A 239 -6.78 -1.66 8.98
C ASN A 239 -6.04 -2.96 9.33
N TRP A 240 -6.17 -3.43 10.57
CA TRP A 240 -5.69 -4.75 10.97
C TRP A 240 -6.45 -5.86 10.23
N ALA A 241 -7.78 -5.80 10.17
CA ALA A 241 -8.60 -6.78 9.46
C ALA A 241 -8.35 -6.77 7.94
N ILE A 242 -8.11 -5.58 7.36
CA ILE A 242 -7.71 -5.43 5.95
C ILE A 242 -6.33 -6.06 5.72
N GLY A 243 -5.37 -5.77 6.61
CA GLY A 243 -4.05 -6.39 6.57
C GLY A 243 -4.14 -7.92 6.57
N TRP A 244 -4.93 -8.47 7.49
CA TRP A 244 -5.18 -9.90 7.58
C TRP A 244 -5.81 -10.48 6.31
N SER A 245 -6.95 -9.94 5.87
CA SER A 245 -7.77 -10.56 4.83
C SER A 245 -7.35 -10.16 3.43
N VAL A 246 -7.18 -8.85 3.17
CA VAL A 246 -6.94 -8.32 1.81
C VAL A 246 -5.48 -8.43 1.42
N PHE A 247 -4.54 -8.16 2.33
CA PHE A 247 -3.11 -8.29 2.01
C PHE A 247 -2.55 -9.66 2.38
N GLY A 248 -3.02 -10.27 3.47
CA GLY A 248 -2.56 -11.55 3.95
C GLY A 248 -3.21 -12.73 3.21
N VAL A 249 -4.48 -12.99 3.49
CA VAL A 249 -5.21 -14.15 2.96
C VAL A 249 -5.35 -14.11 1.44
N GLN A 250 -5.58 -12.93 0.86
CA GLN A 250 -5.68 -12.78 -0.59
C GLN A 250 -4.40 -13.18 -1.31
N SER A 251 -3.24 -12.86 -0.78
CA SER A 251 -1.96 -13.18 -1.43
C SER A 251 -1.43 -14.58 -1.12
N SER A 252 -2.07 -15.31 -0.19
CA SER A 252 -1.61 -16.62 0.26
C SER A 252 -2.65 -17.73 0.08
N ILE A 253 -3.82 -17.59 0.70
CA ILE A 253 -4.86 -18.62 0.71
C ILE A 253 -5.65 -18.66 -0.59
N ILE A 254 -6.00 -17.50 -1.18
CA ILE A 254 -6.79 -17.48 -2.44
C ILE A 254 -6.07 -18.21 -3.57
N PRO A 255 -4.76 -18.05 -3.82
CA PRO A 255 -4.08 -18.84 -4.85
C PRO A 255 -4.09 -20.34 -4.59
N LEU A 256 -3.91 -20.76 -3.34
CA LEU A 256 -3.93 -22.17 -2.95
C LEU A 256 -5.33 -22.78 -3.08
N ALA A 257 -6.35 -22.07 -2.63
CA ALA A 257 -7.74 -22.51 -2.77
C ALA A 257 -8.18 -22.55 -4.25
N ALA A 258 -7.71 -21.61 -5.06
CA ALA A 258 -7.94 -21.63 -6.51
C ALA A 258 -7.29 -22.87 -7.16
N ALA A 259 -6.07 -23.20 -6.77
CA ALA A 259 -5.40 -24.42 -7.26
C ALA A 259 -6.17 -25.69 -6.84
N TYR A 260 -6.57 -25.77 -5.57
CA TYR A 260 -7.38 -26.87 -5.06
C TYR A 260 -8.71 -27.02 -5.82
N LEU A 261 -9.38 -25.91 -6.12
CA LEU A 261 -10.64 -25.91 -6.86
C LEU A 261 -10.45 -26.28 -8.34
N ALA A 262 -9.37 -25.82 -8.98
CA ALA A 262 -9.07 -26.09 -10.38
C ALA A 262 -8.76 -27.55 -10.65
N THR A 263 -8.15 -28.25 -9.69
CA THR A 263 -7.71 -29.65 -9.81
C THR A 263 -8.65 -30.66 -9.17
N GLY A 264 -9.82 -30.20 -8.69
CA GLY A 264 -10.79 -31.08 -8.02
C GLY A 264 -10.28 -31.68 -6.71
N GLY A 265 -9.33 -31.01 -6.03
CA GLY A 265 -8.81 -31.40 -4.73
C GLY A 265 -7.43 -32.06 -4.72
N ASP A 266 -6.88 -32.39 -5.86
CA ASP A 266 -5.62 -33.17 -5.96
C ASP A 266 -4.36 -32.29 -6.11
N MET A 267 -4.52 -30.99 -6.42
CA MET A 267 -3.43 -30.03 -6.70
C MET A 267 -2.36 -30.57 -7.70
N SER A 268 -2.74 -31.55 -8.52
CA SER A 268 -1.86 -32.29 -9.41
C SER A 268 -1.44 -31.50 -10.67
N ASP A 269 -2.24 -30.49 -11.05
CA ASP A 269 -1.97 -29.63 -12.20
C ASP A 269 -1.62 -28.19 -11.75
N PRO A 270 -0.33 -27.88 -11.60
CA PRO A 270 0.12 -26.56 -11.16
C PRO A 270 -0.19 -25.45 -12.16
N VAL A 271 -0.36 -25.77 -13.44
CA VAL A 271 -0.67 -24.78 -14.49
C VAL A 271 -2.12 -24.33 -14.35
N ALA A 272 -3.07 -25.28 -14.26
CA ALA A 272 -4.48 -24.95 -14.07
C ALA A 272 -4.72 -24.19 -12.77
N GLY A 273 -4.05 -24.56 -11.68
CA GLY A 273 -4.09 -23.86 -10.40
C GLY A 273 -3.59 -22.43 -10.50
N THR A 274 -2.46 -22.22 -11.18
CA THR A 274 -1.89 -20.88 -11.37
C THR A 274 -2.77 -20.01 -12.28
N LEU A 275 -3.38 -20.58 -13.31
CA LEU A 275 -4.29 -19.85 -14.20
C LEU A 275 -5.51 -19.35 -13.44
N LEU A 276 -6.18 -20.20 -12.66
CA LEU A 276 -7.36 -19.80 -11.89
C LEU A 276 -7.00 -18.80 -10.79
N ALA A 277 -5.88 -18.98 -10.09
CA ALA A 277 -5.38 -18.03 -9.10
C ALA A 277 -5.12 -16.65 -9.72
N SER A 278 -4.45 -16.61 -10.87
CA SER A 278 -4.15 -15.38 -11.58
C SER A 278 -5.42 -14.70 -12.09
N LEU A 279 -6.38 -15.45 -12.62
CA LEU A 279 -7.68 -14.93 -13.06
C LEU A 279 -8.46 -14.33 -11.87
N ALA A 280 -8.50 -15.02 -10.74
CA ALA A 280 -9.15 -14.54 -9.52
C ALA A 280 -8.52 -13.21 -9.03
N MET A 281 -7.19 -13.12 -9.00
CA MET A 281 -6.49 -11.90 -8.60
C MET A 281 -6.62 -10.77 -9.64
N ALA A 282 -6.63 -11.08 -10.93
CA ALA A 282 -6.88 -10.10 -11.99
C ALA A 282 -8.29 -9.52 -11.87
N THR A 283 -9.30 -10.37 -11.65
CA THR A 283 -10.69 -9.96 -11.50
C THR A 283 -10.90 -9.14 -10.23
N ASN A 284 -10.24 -9.48 -9.12
CA ASN A 284 -10.19 -8.66 -7.92
C ASN A 284 -9.61 -7.27 -8.21
N SER A 285 -8.46 -7.22 -8.86
CA SER A 285 -7.78 -5.96 -9.19
C SER A 285 -8.60 -5.11 -10.16
N PHE A 286 -9.28 -5.73 -11.10
CA PHE A 286 -10.19 -5.06 -12.04
C PHE A 286 -11.39 -4.45 -11.31
N GLY A 287 -12.06 -5.22 -10.43
CA GLY A 287 -13.17 -4.73 -9.61
C GLY A 287 -12.74 -3.55 -8.72
N ASN A 288 -11.55 -3.64 -8.12
CA ASN A 288 -10.96 -2.56 -7.33
C ASN A 288 -10.69 -1.31 -8.19
N ALA A 289 -10.00 -1.45 -9.32
CA ALA A 289 -9.62 -0.34 -10.18
C ALA A 289 -10.84 0.40 -10.75
N LEU A 290 -11.83 -0.34 -11.24
CA LEU A 290 -13.05 0.22 -11.77
C LEU A 290 -13.83 1.02 -10.72
N THR A 291 -13.98 0.45 -9.53
CA THR A 291 -14.76 1.06 -8.45
C THR A 291 -14.01 2.21 -7.79
N GLN A 292 -12.69 2.14 -7.66
CA GLN A 292 -11.87 3.17 -7.01
C GLN A 292 -11.97 4.54 -7.71
N THR A 293 -12.19 4.55 -9.03
CA THR A 293 -12.40 5.78 -9.80
C THR A 293 -13.61 6.58 -9.30
N PHE A 294 -14.64 5.90 -8.82
CA PHE A 294 -15.88 6.51 -8.34
C PHE A 294 -15.96 6.58 -6.81
N SER A 295 -15.16 5.79 -6.09
CA SER A 295 -15.18 5.62 -4.63
C SER A 295 -15.04 6.94 -3.87
N GLY A 296 -14.17 7.85 -4.34
CA GLY A 296 -14.00 9.17 -3.74
C GLY A 296 -15.29 9.99 -3.76
N ARG A 297 -15.95 10.07 -4.91
CA ARG A 297 -17.23 10.81 -5.07
C ARG A 297 -18.33 10.21 -4.21
N PHE A 298 -18.44 8.88 -4.16
CA PHE A 298 -19.41 8.20 -3.30
C PHE A 298 -19.13 8.45 -1.82
N SER A 299 -17.85 8.46 -1.40
CA SER A 299 -17.45 8.76 -0.03
C SER A 299 -17.84 10.18 0.38
N ASP A 300 -17.75 11.15 -0.54
CA ASP A 300 -18.15 12.53 -0.27
C ASP A 300 -19.68 12.69 -0.20
N CYS A 301 -20.44 11.96 -1.07
CA CYS A 301 -21.91 12.03 -1.08
C CYS A 301 -22.58 11.27 0.05
N PHE A 302 -22.17 10.02 0.32
CA PHE A 302 -22.82 9.14 1.29
C PHE A 302 -22.17 9.19 2.69
N GLY A 303 -21.00 9.82 2.79
CA GLY A 303 -20.23 9.93 4.02
C GLY A 303 -19.27 8.75 4.22
N ARG A 304 -18.08 9.07 4.77
CA ARG A 304 -16.97 8.14 4.96
C ARG A 304 -17.30 6.90 5.79
N ARG A 305 -18.17 7.04 6.79
CA ARG A 305 -18.57 5.93 7.66
C ARG A 305 -19.41 4.89 6.94
N VAL A 306 -20.35 5.34 6.12
CA VAL A 306 -21.24 4.46 5.34
C VAL A 306 -20.42 3.69 4.32
N MET A 307 -19.49 4.37 3.64
CA MET A 307 -18.63 3.74 2.64
C MET A 307 -17.65 2.74 3.25
N ALA A 308 -17.06 3.06 4.40
CA ALA A 308 -16.22 2.11 5.13
C ALA A 308 -17.02 0.88 5.60
N PHE A 309 -18.23 1.10 6.15
CA PHE A 309 -19.13 0.02 6.57
C PHE A 309 -19.51 -0.89 5.41
N SER A 310 -20.04 -0.33 4.32
CA SER A 310 -20.50 -1.11 3.16
C SER A 310 -19.36 -1.85 2.45
N GLY A 311 -18.19 -1.20 2.33
CA GLY A 311 -17.00 -1.81 1.74
C GLY A 311 -16.48 -2.99 2.56
N LEU A 312 -16.35 -2.83 3.88
CA LEU A 312 -15.93 -3.92 4.78
C LEU A 312 -16.95 -5.06 4.82
N LEU A 313 -18.24 -4.75 4.82
CA LEU A 313 -19.30 -5.75 4.81
C LEU A 313 -19.29 -6.55 3.49
N LEU A 314 -19.20 -5.87 2.35
CA LEU A 314 -19.13 -6.52 1.04
C LEU A 314 -17.88 -7.40 0.91
N ALA A 315 -16.70 -6.87 1.28
CA ALA A 315 -15.45 -7.63 1.24
C ALA A 315 -15.49 -8.83 2.19
N GLY A 316 -15.97 -8.65 3.41
CA GLY A 316 -16.06 -9.70 4.41
C GLY A 316 -17.03 -10.80 4.01
N SER A 317 -18.21 -10.44 3.47
CA SER A 317 -19.16 -11.40 2.92
C SER A 317 -18.56 -12.18 1.77
N ALA A 318 -17.92 -11.50 0.82
CA ALA A 318 -17.28 -12.13 -0.32
C ALA A 318 -16.23 -13.15 0.12
N VAL A 319 -15.35 -12.80 1.05
CA VAL A 319 -14.33 -13.71 1.60
C VAL A 319 -14.98 -14.90 2.31
N THR A 320 -16.02 -14.67 3.13
CA THR A 320 -16.75 -15.76 3.82
C THR A 320 -17.35 -16.76 2.83
N PHE A 321 -18.03 -16.26 1.79
CA PHE A 321 -18.67 -17.12 0.80
C PHE A 321 -17.69 -17.81 -0.16
N MET A 322 -16.46 -17.30 -0.32
CA MET A 322 -15.43 -17.99 -1.11
C MET A 322 -15.15 -19.41 -0.61
N GLY A 323 -15.22 -19.65 0.70
CA GLY A 323 -15.04 -20.98 1.27
C GLY A 323 -16.08 -21.99 0.79
N PHE A 324 -17.25 -21.53 0.37
CA PHE A 324 -18.34 -22.36 -0.10
C PHE A 324 -18.50 -22.37 -1.63
N ALA A 325 -17.57 -21.78 -2.38
CA ALA A 325 -17.68 -21.70 -3.82
C ALA A 325 -17.60 -23.08 -4.48
N PRO A 326 -18.69 -23.58 -5.12
CA PRO A 326 -18.73 -24.92 -5.66
C PRO A 326 -18.01 -25.07 -6.99
N VAL A 327 -17.80 -23.94 -7.69
CA VAL A 327 -17.22 -23.89 -9.03
C VAL A 327 -16.36 -22.64 -9.24
N ALA A 328 -15.41 -22.74 -10.15
CA ALA A 328 -14.41 -21.71 -10.41
C ALA A 328 -15.00 -20.32 -10.72
N TRP A 329 -16.09 -20.25 -11.51
CA TRP A 329 -16.68 -18.96 -11.86
C TRP A 329 -17.33 -18.22 -10.67
N VAL A 330 -17.90 -18.95 -9.70
CA VAL A 330 -18.42 -18.37 -8.46
C VAL A 330 -17.28 -17.83 -7.62
N PHE A 331 -16.21 -18.59 -7.50
CA PHE A 331 -14.98 -18.16 -6.78
C PHE A 331 -14.42 -16.86 -7.39
N VAL A 332 -14.27 -16.80 -8.72
CA VAL A 332 -13.79 -15.61 -9.43
C VAL A 332 -14.74 -14.42 -9.26
N SER A 333 -16.04 -14.63 -9.30
CA SER A 333 -17.03 -13.56 -9.09
C SER A 333 -16.96 -12.98 -7.67
N LEU A 334 -16.75 -13.84 -6.66
CA LEU A 334 -16.56 -13.40 -5.27
C LEU A 334 -15.26 -12.61 -5.10
N THR A 335 -14.18 -12.92 -5.84
CA THR A 335 -12.97 -12.09 -5.82
C THR A 335 -13.21 -10.70 -6.43
N ALA A 336 -14.06 -10.57 -7.44
CA ALA A 336 -14.48 -9.26 -7.94
C ALA A 336 -15.22 -8.44 -6.86
N CYS A 337 -16.15 -9.08 -6.13
CA CYS A 337 -16.87 -8.44 -5.02
C CYS A 337 -15.89 -8.00 -3.90
N LEU A 338 -14.88 -8.81 -3.59
CA LEU A 338 -13.82 -8.44 -2.66
C LEU A 338 -13.08 -7.17 -3.15
N GLY A 339 -12.72 -7.11 -4.43
CA GLY A 339 -12.06 -5.94 -5.03
C GLY A 339 -12.92 -4.67 -4.97
N ILE A 340 -14.21 -4.77 -5.26
CA ILE A 340 -15.17 -3.66 -5.15
C ILE A 340 -15.26 -3.19 -3.70
N GLY A 341 -15.39 -4.11 -2.74
CA GLY A 341 -15.40 -3.79 -1.31
C GLY A 341 -14.12 -3.08 -0.86
N ALA A 342 -12.95 -3.54 -1.33
CA ALA A 342 -11.67 -2.94 -1.04
C ALA A 342 -11.57 -1.48 -1.55
N ALA A 343 -12.11 -1.21 -2.73
CA ALA A 343 -12.16 0.13 -3.31
C ALA A 343 -13.02 1.11 -2.51
N PHE A 344 -14.10 0.66 -1.88
CA PHE A 344 -14.93 1.50 -1.04
C PHE A 344 -14.32 1.74 0.34
N MET A 345 -13.79 0.71 0.99
CA MET A 345 -13.28 0.84 2.36
C MET A 345 -11.94 1.58 2.44
N GLY A 346 -10.99 1.30 1.54
CA GLY A 346 -9.62 1.80 1.63
C GLY A 346 -9.53 3.33 1.71
N PRO A 347 -9.95 4.07 0.66
CA PRO A 347 -9.92 5.53 0.66
C PRO A 347 -10.75 6.17 1.78
N SER A 348 -11.92 5.58 2.10
CA SER A 348 -12.83 6.11 3.12
C SER A 348 -12.25 6.03 4.52
N ILE A 349 -11.59 4.92 4.87
CA ILE A 349 -10.93 4.73 6.17
C ILE A 349 -9.71 5.65 6.27
N GLN A 350 -8.90 5.73 5.22
CA GLN A 350 -7.73 6.61 5.18
C GLN A 350 -8.11 8.09 5.29
N ALA A 351 -9.18 8.50 4.62
CA ALA A 351 -9.73 9.85 4.74
C ALA A 351 -10.22 10.13 6.17
N ALA A 352 -10.91 9.16 6.81
CA ALA A 352 -11.35 9.30 8.20
C ALA A 352 -10.17 9.46 9.20
N VAL A 353 -9.03 8.81 8.95
CA VAL A 353 -7.80 9.00 9.74
C VAL A 353 -7.24 10.40 9.52
N SER A 354 -7.21 10.87 8.27
CA SER A 354 -6.74 12.21 7.91
C SER A 354 -7.60 13.31 8.56
N ASP A 355 -8.91 13.10 8.66
CA ASP A 355 -9.82 14.03 9.35
C ASP A 355 -9.55 14.14 10.86
N VAL A 356 -9.18 13.02 11.49
CA VAL A 356 -8.80 13.02 12.91
C VAL A 356 -7.53 13.81 13.15
N ILE A 357 -6.58 13.76 12.21
CA ILE A 357 -5.32 14.52 12.31
C ILE A 357 -5.56 16.01 12.09
N GLY A 358 -6.44 16.35 11.12
CA GLY A 358 -6.70 17.72 10.69
C GLY A 358 -5.58 18.31 9.84
N THR A 359 -5.81 19.50 9.29
CA THR A 359 -4.89 20.17 8.33
C THR A 359 -3.75 20.93 9.01
N ARG A 360 -3.90 21.32 10.27
CA ARG A 360 -2.98 22.20 11.02
C ARG A 360 -1.96 21.46 11.88
N ARG A 361 -1.99 20.12 11.94
CA ARG A 361 -1.12 19.31 12.80
C ARG A 361 -0.36 18.26 11.99
N SER A 362 0.87 17.98 12.39
CA SER A 362 1.59 16.82 11.89
C SER A 362 1.04 15.54 12.51
N GLY A 363 0.65 14.57 11.67
CA GLY A 363 0.07 13.28 12.08
C GLY A 363 0.99 12.07 11.83
N GLY A 364 2.27 12.28 11.62
CA GLY A 364 3.19 11.20 11.21
C GLY A 364 3.15 9.98 12.15
N GLN A 365 3.15 10.17 13.47
CA GLN A 365 3.06 9.07 14.44
C GLN A 365 1.71 8.33 14.37
N VAL A 366 0.61 9.07 14.16
CA VAL A 366 -0.75 8.52 14.06
C VAL A 366 -0.88 7.64 12.82
N LEU A 367 -0.35 8.12 11.68
CA LEU A 367 -0.31 7.35 10.43
C LEU A 367 0.63 6.15 10.50
N ALA A 368 1.77 6.28 11.18
CA ALA A 368 2.69 5.16 11.38
C ALA A 368 2.04 4.02 12.17
N VAL A 369 1.36 4.33 13.27
CA VAL A 369 0.63 3.32 14.06
C VAL A 369 -0.51 2.71 13.23
N TYR A 370 -1.25 3.52 12.47
CA TYR A 370 -2.28 3.02 11.56
C TYR A 370 -1.70 1.99 10.56
N GLN A 371 -0.55 2.29 9.95
CA GLN A 371 0.11 1.36 9.02
C GLN A 371 0.63 0.10 9.72
N MET A 372 1.21 0.23 10.93
CA MET A 372 1.68 -0.93 11.71
C MET A 372 0.58 -1.95 11.97
N PHE A 373 -0.67 -1.51 12.21
CA PHE A 373 -1.80 -2.43 12.38
C PHE A 373 -2.09 -3.24 11.12
N SER A 374 -1.99 -2.62 9.94
CA SER A 374 -2.10 -3.35 8.65
C SER A 374 -0.97 -4.36 8.46
N ASP A 375 0.28 -3.94 8.71
CA ASP A 375 1.44 -4.81 8.56
C ASP A 375 1.38 -6.01 9.51
N PHE A 376 0.90 -5.80 10.74
CA PHE A 376 0.68 -6.87 11.71
C PHE A 376 -0.40 -7.85 11.25
N GLY A 377 -1.50 -7.34 10.67
CA GLY A 377 -2.52 -8.16 10.03
C GLY A 377 -1.97 -8.98 8.86
N MET A 378 -1.15 -8.36 8.00
CA MET A 378 -0.52 -9.00 6.86
C MET A 378 0.47 -10.10 7.24
N ILE A 379 1.09 -10.02 8.44
CA ILE A 379 1.97 -11.08 8.97
C ILE A 379 1.14 -12.23 9.54
N LEU A 380 0.17 -11.92 10.41
CA LEU A 380 -0.60 -12.93 11.12
C LEU A 380 -1.62 -13.63 10.23
N GLY A 381 -2.22 -12.90 9.27
CA GLY A 381 -3.25 -13.42 8.39
C GLY A 381 -2.85 -14.71 7.66
N PRO A 382 -1.78 -14.71 6.87
CA PRO A 382 -1.31 -15.91 6.19
C PRO A 382 -0.95 -17.05 7.13
N LEU A 383 -0.24 -16.75 8.23
CA LEU A 383 0.23 -17.76 9.17
C LEU A 383 -0.94 -18.49 9.84
N VAL A 384 -1.87 -17.74 10.42
CA VAL A 384 -3.02 -18.34 11.14
C VAL A 384 -4.01 -18.97 10.16
N ALA A 385 -4.30 -18.31 9.03
CA ALA A 385 -5.17 -18.89 8.02
C ALA A 385 -4.56 -20.16 7.38
N GLY A 386 -3.25 -20.23 7.24
CA GLY A 386 -2.54 -21.42 6.79
C GLY A 386 -2.66 -22.56 7.79
N LEU A 387 -2.43 -22.31 9.09
CA LEU A 387 -2.64 -23.31 10.16
C LEU A 387 -4.07 -23.83 10.20
N ILE A 388 -5.06 -22.95 10.04
CA ILE A 388 -6.46 -23.33 9.99
C ILE A 388 -6.73 -24.19 8.76
N ALA A 389 -6.16 -23.81 7.61
CA ALA A 389 -6.37 -24.54 6.36
C ALA A 389 -5.72 -25.93 6.39
N ASP A 390 -4.56 -26.11 7.01
CA ASP A 390 -3.95 -27.43 7.20
C ASP A 390 -4.74 -28.32 8.17
N ALA A 391 -5.30 -27.73 9.25
CA ALA A 391 -6.01 -28.48 10.28
C ALA A 391 -7.45 -28.82 9.89
N TRP A 392 -8.18 -27.88 9.25
CA TRP A 392 -9.63 -27.98 9.02
C TRP A 392 -10.05 -27.65 7.59
N GLY A 393 -9.10 -27.42 6.67
CA GLY A 393 -9.36 -27.08 5.28
C GLY A 393 -9.59 -25.58 5.03
N PHE A 394 -9.80 -25.22 3.76
CA PHE A 394 -9.93 -23.83 3.33
C PHE A 394 -11.20 -23.13 3.82
N VAL A 395 -12.30 -23.87 4.00
CA VAL A 395 -13.61 -23.28 4.37
C VAL A 395 -13.53 -22.50 5.68
N PRO A 396 -13.06 -23.06 6.81
CA PRO A 396 -12.93 -22.32 8.06
C PRO A 396 -11.95 -21.14 7.96
N ALA A 397 -10.87 -21.26 7.18
CA ALA A 397 -9.92 -20.18 6.98
C ALA A 397 -10.58 -18.96 6.32
N PHE A 398 -11.43 -19.17 5.31
CA PHE A 398 -12.20 -18.11 4.68
C PHE A 398 -13.28 -17.54 5.59
N ILE A 399 -14.02 -18.38 6.31
CA ILE A 399 -15.07 -17.93 7.25
C ILE A 399 -14.47 -17.01 8.31
N ILE A 400 -13.39 -17.42 8.98
CA ILE A 400 -12.77 -16.62 10.04
C ILE A 400 -12.25 -15.30 9.47
N SER A 401 -11.58 -15.32 8.32
CA SER A 401 -11.04 -14.13 7.69
C SER A 401 -12.12 -13.15 7.21
N GLY A 402 -13.23 -13.67 6.68
CA GLY A 402 -14.37 -12.87 6.28
C GLY A 402 -15.11 -12.28 7.47
N LEU A 403 -15.33 -13.07 8.53
CA LEU A 403 -15.98 -12.61 9.76
C LEU A 403 -15.17 -11.52 10.48
N LEU A 404 -13.84 -11.53 10.41
CA LEU A 404 -13.01 -10.45 10.93
C LEU A 404 -13.29 -9.12 10.23
N LEU A 405 -13.45 -9.12 8.89
CA LEU A 405 -13.83 -7.93 8.14
C LEU A 405 -15.26 -7.47 8.46
N VAL A 406 -16.19 -8.42 8.58
CA VAL A 406 -17.58 -8.13 8.98
C VAL A 406 -17.61 -7.53 10.39
N ALA A 407 -16.89 -8.10 11.34
CA ALA A 407 -16.79 -7.56 12.70
C ALA A 407 -16.18 -6.16 12.71
N ALA A 408 -15.14 -5.92 11.89
CA ALA A 408 -14.58 -4.58 11.71
C ALA A 408 -15.60 -3.60 11.10
N ALA A 409 -16.48 -4.04 10.18
CA ALA A 409 -17.55 -3.21 9.62
C ALA A 409 -18.47 -2.66 10.72
N PHE A 410 -18.86 -3.48 11.68
CA PHE A 410 -19.74 -3.04 12.78
C PHE A 410 -19.13 -1.94 13.67
N THR A 411 -17.82 -1.75 13.66
CA THR A 411 -17.19 -0.60 14.33
C THR A 411 -17.53 0.74 13.65
N TRP A 412 -17.91 0.71 12.37
CA TRP A 412 -18.32 1.86 11.55
C TRP A 412 -19.84 2.03 11.47
N ALA A 413 -20.61 1.17 12.13
CA ALA A 413 -22.07 1.17 12.00
C ALA A 413 -22.64 2.60 12.12
N PRO A 414 -23.48 3.03 11.17
CA PRO A 414 -23.98 4.40 11.09
C PRO A 414 -24.87 4.80 12.30
N PHE A 415 -25.37 3.82 13.04
CA PHE A 415 -26.18 4.02 14.24
C PHE A 415 -25.36 4.48 15.47
N ARG A 416 -24.04 4.37 15.45
CA ARG A 416 -23.18 4.88 16.52
C ARG A 416 -22.88 6.35 16.28
N LYS A 417 -23.41 7.24 17.14
CA LYS A 417 -23.05 8.66 17.11
C LYS A 417 -21.54 8.82 17.25
N ALA A 418 -20.91 9.50 16.28
CA ALA A 418 -19.50 9.84 16.38
C ALA A 418 -19.33 10.76 17.60
N ARG A 419 -18.58 10.33 18.62
CA ARG A 419 -18.17 11.23 19.72
C ARG A 419 -16.99 12.05 19.21
N TRP A 420 -17.25 13.30 18.87
CA TRP A 420 -16.22 14.30 18.65
C TRP A 420 -15.90 14.92 20.02
N PRO A 421 -14.62 15.04 20.40
CA PRO A 421 -14.27 15.85 21.56
C PRO A 421 -14.71 17.30 21.32
N LYS A 422 -15.38 17.88 22.29
CA LYS A 422 -15.95 19.25 22.22
C LYS A 422 -14.90 20.32 21.93
N ASP A 423 -13.65 20.07 22.31
CA ASP A 423 -12.52 21.01 22.17
C ASP A 423 -12.01 21.18 20.74
N ILE A 424 -12.50 20.38 19.78
CA ILE A 424 -12.12 20.45 18.34
C ILE A 424 -13.33 20.87 17.48
N ALA A 425 -14.55 20.74 18.02
CA ALA A 425 -15.77 21.12 17.30
C ALA A 425 -15.87 22.65 17.08
N ASP A 426 -15.21 23.44 17.92
CA ASP A 426 -15.33 24.89 17.85
C ASP A 426 -14.28 25.59 16.99
N ALA A 427 -13.28 24.86 16.46
CA ALA A 427 -12.18 25.50 15.75
C ALA A 427 -12.24 25.45 14.21
N ASP A 428 -12.85 24.44 13.57
CA ASP A 428 -12.74 24.30 12.10
C ASP A 428 -13.88 23.57 11.36
N TYR A 429 -15.02 23.25 11.98
CA TYR A 429 -16.12 22.56 11.28
C TYR A 429 -17.38 23.43 11.11
N THR A 430 -17.26 24.53 10.38
CA THR A 430 -18.39 25.23 9.74
C THR A 430 -18.42 24.95 8.23
N GLY A 431 -18.11 23.75 7.80
CA GLY A 431 -18.15 23.34 6.42
C GLY A 431 -18.93 22.05 6.27
N ARG A 432 -20.26 22.21 6.06
CA ARG A 432 -21.32 21.33 5.50
C ARG A 432 -20.99 19.87 5.24
#